data_fd07ff4b027fddc39454003128769b53
#
_entry.id   fd07ff4b027fddc39454003128769b53
#
_cell.length_a   1.000
_cell.length_b   1.000
_cell.length_c   1.000
_cell.angle_alpha   90.00
_cell.angle_beta   90.00
_cell.angle_gamma   90.00
#
_symmetry.space_group_name_H-M   'P 1'
#
loop_
_entity.id
_entity.type
_entity.pdbx_description
1 polymer ?
#
loop_
_entity_poly.entity_id
_entity_poly.type
_entity_poly.pdbx_seq_one_letter_code
_entity_poly.pdbx_strand_id
1 'polypeptide(L)'
;MKAVVALGANIGSPREQMDVAIALLREATEVKAVSNYYVTKPVGGPEQPDYLNAVCILESELPALDLLAVLQGIEKSLGRERDVRWGPRTIDLDLIQYGSLLSAAAELELPHPRAHERRFVLEPWFEIEPDAILLTHVKISEL
;
A
#
# COMPACT_ATOMS: atom_id res chain seq x y z
N MET A 1 14.28 -7.39 6.04
CA MET A 1 13.73 -6.11 6.52
C MET A 1 12.23 -6.10 6.31
N LYS A 2 11.47 -5.66 7.30
CA LYS A 2 10.01 -5.64 7.24
C LYS A 2 9.53 -4.48 6.36
N ALA A 3 8.63 -4.78 5.43
CA ALA A 3 8.01 -3.77 4.58
C ALA A 3 6.49 -3.73 4.83
N VAL A 4 5.94 -2.53 4.93
CA VAL A 4 4.51 -2.31 5.03
C VAL A 4 4.03 -1.76 3.70
N VAL A 5 3.13 -2.48 3.05
CA VAL A 5 2.62 -2.12 1.72
C VAL A 5 1.11 -1.95 1.79
N ALA A 6 0.61 -0.81 1.32
CA ALA A 6 -0.82 -0.56 1.20
C ALA A 6 -1.27 -0.85 -0.23
N LEU A 7 -2.43 -1.47 -0.37
CA LEU A 7 -3.05 -1.79 -1.65
C LEU A 7 -4.41 -1.09 -1.73
N GLY A 8 -4.75 -0.60 -2.92
CA GLY A 8 -6.05 -0.01 -3.17
C GLY A 8 -6.49 -0.14 -4.61
N ALA A 9 -7.77 -0.42 -4.83
CA ALA A 9 -8.36 -0.54 -6.16
C ALA A 9 -9.82 -0.13 -6.13
N ASN A 10 -10.33 0.49 -7.21
CA ASN A 10 -11.74 0.89 -7.26
C ASN A 10 -12.40 0.83 -8.64
N ILE A 11 -11.72 0.27 -9.65
CA ILE A 11 -12.32 0.11 -10.99
C ILE A 11 -12.20 -1.34 -11.46
N GLY A 12 -13.04 -1.70 -12.44
CA GLY A 12 -13.11 -3.07 -12.95
C GLY A 12 -13.62 -4.02 -11.88
N SER A 13 -12.82 -5.01 -11.55
CA SER A 13 -13.10 -5.98 -10.49
C SER A 13 -12.11 -5.81 -9.36
N PRO A 14 -12.32 -4.85 -8.42
CA PRO A 14 -11.33 -4.51 -7.40
C PRO A 14 -10.87 -5.71 -6.57
N ARG A 15 -11.80 -6.59 -6.16
CA ARG A 15 -11.44 -7.78 -5.37
C ARG A 15 -10.50 -8.70 -6.13
N GLU A 16 -10.78 -8.96 -7.40
CA GLU A 16 -9.92 -9.80 -8.24
C GLU A 16 -8.54 -9.16 -8.42
N GLN A 17 -8.51 -7.84 -8.64
CA GLN A 17 -7.25 -7.10 -8.78
C GLN A 17 -6.40 -7.21 -7.51
N MET A 18 -7.03 -7.07 -6.36
CA MET A 18 -6.36 -7.20 -5.07
C MET A 18 -5.82 -8.63 -4.90
N ASP A 19 -6.63 -9.64 -5.19
CA ASP A 19 -6.23 -11.04 -5.06
C ASP A 19 -5.03 -11.37 -5.96
N VAL A 20 -5.05 -10.90 -7.20
CA VAL A 20 -3.94 -11.11 -8.15
C VAL A 20 -2.68 -10.36 -7.69
N ALA A 21 -2.82 -9.13 -7.24
CA ALA A 21 -1.69 -8.35 -6.73
C ALA A 21 -1.01 -9.06 -5.56
N ILE A 22 -1.79 -9.59 -4.63
CA ILE A 22 -1.26 -10.33 -3.48
C ILE A 22 -0.56 -11.60 -3.92
N ALA A 23 -1.14 -12.34 -4.90
CA ALA A 23 -0.49 -13.52 -5.46
C ALA A 23 0.86 -13.19 -6.08
N LEU A 24 0.95 -12.10 -6.83
CA LEU A 24 2.20 -11.64 -7.42
C LEU A 24 3.22 -11.20 -6.36
N LEU A 25 2.77 -10.57 -5.29
CA LEU A 25 3.63 -10.24 -4.16
C LEU A 25 4.20 -11.50 -3.52
N ARG A 26 3.40 -12.55 -3.37
CA ARG A 26 3.85 -13.82 -2.80
C ARG A 26 4.91 -14.51 -3.67
N GLU A 27 4.88 -14.30 -4.97
CA GLU A 27 5.90 -14.82 -5.88
C GLU A 27 7.20 -14.03 -5.80
N ALA A 28 7.10 -12.71 -5.63
CA ALA A 28 8.25 -11.81 -5.67
C ALA A 28 8.90 -11.56 -4.31
N THR A 29 8.14 -11.72 -3.22
CA THR A 29 8.60 -11.43 -1.85
C THR A 29 8.03 -12.45 -0.88
N GLU A 30 8.46 -12.38 0.38
CA GLU A 30 7.87 -13.20 1.45
C GLU A 30 6.75 -12.40 2.11
N VAL A 31 5.50 -12.80 1.88
CA VAL A 31 4.34 -12.14 2.48
C VAL A 31 4.07 -12.77 3.84
N LYS A 32 4.20 -11.98 4.90
CA LYS A 32 4.03 -12.44 6.28
C LYS A 32 2.60 -12.32 6.78
N ALA A 33 1.89 -11.29 6.37
CA ALA A 33 0.52 -11.05 6.80
C ALA A 33 -0.23 -10.22 5.76
N VAL A 34 -1.53 -10.44 5.67
CA VAL A 34 -2.43 -9.68 4.79
C VAL A 34 -3.67 -9.34 5.60
N SER A 35 -4.08 -8.08 5.59
CA SER A 35 -5.31 -7.66 6.26
C SER A 35 -6.55 -8.13 5.48
N ASN A 36 -7.72 -8.01 6.09
CA ASN A 36 -8.97 -8.07 5.37
C ASN A 36 -9.05 -6.90 4.39
N TYR A 37 -9.99 -6.96 3.45
CA TYR A 37 -10.26 -5.88 2.51
C TYR A 37 -11.28 -4.93 3.12
N TYR A 38 -10.98 -3.63 3.09
CA TYR A 38 -11.82 -2.58 3.65
C TYR A 38 -12.41 -1.76 2.52
N VAL A 39 -13.71 -1.50 2.59
CA VAL A 39 -14.39 -0.61 1.64
C VAL A 39 -14.26 0.81 2.16
N THR A 40 -13.68 1.70 1.36
CA THR A 40 -13.48 3.10 1.74
C THR A 40 -13.95 4.04 0.63
N LYS A 41 -14.29 5.26 1.01
CA LYS A 41 -14.73 6.28 0.06
C LYS A 41 -13.52 6.99 -0.55
N PRO A 42 -13.60 7.39 -1.85
CA PRO A 42 -12.54 8.19 -2.46
C PRO A 42 -12.31 9.50 -1.72
N VAL A 43 -11.05 9.94 -1.71
CA VAL A 43 -10.65 11.22 -1.12
C VAL A 43 -10.26 12.16 -2.24
N GLY A 44 -11.11 13.17 -2.49
CA GLY A 44 -10.89 14.14 -3.57
C GLY A 44 -11.10 13.54 -4.96
N GLY A 45 -10.78 14.32 -5.98
CA GLY A 45 -10.90 13.91 -7.37
C GLY A 45 -12.33 13.84 -7.89
N PRO A 46 -12.55 13.26 -9.09
CA PRO A 46 -13.88 13.13 -9.68
C PRO A 46 -14.72 12.09 -8.94
N GLU A 47 -16.03 12.11 -9.18
CA GLU A 47 -16.92 11.08 -8.69
C GLU A 47 -16.47 9.72 -9.24
N GLN A 48 -16.39 8.71 -8.37
CA GLN A 48 -15.87 7.39 -8.71
C GLN A 48 -16.36 6.35 -7.69
N PRO A 49 -16.26 5.04 -8.01
CA PRO A 49 -16.62 3.99 -7.07
C PRO A 49 -15.78 4.01 -5.80
N ASP A 50 -16.29 3.40 -4.74
CA ASP A 50 -15.54 3.21 -3.51
C ASP A 50 -14.32 2.32 -3.76
N TYR A 51 -13.28 2.53 -2.95
CA TYR A 51 -12.08 1.71 -2.98
C TYR A 51 -12.23 0.45 -2.14
N LEU A 52 -11.53 -0.61 -2.54
CA LEU A 52 -11.10 -1.67 -1.63
C LEU A 52 -9.67 -1.36 -1.23
N ASN A 53 -9.38 -1.46 0.07
CA ASN A 53 -8.05 -1.21 0.62
C ASN A 53 -7.63 -2.37 1.51
N ALA A 54 -6.31 -2.63 1.54
CA ALA A 54 -5.70 -3.61 2.41
C ALA A 54 -4.28 -3.20 2.71
N VAL A 55 -3.67 -3.85 3.71
CA VAL A 55 -2.25 -3.69 4.03
C VAL A 55 -1.64 -5.07 4.13
N CYS A 56 -0.42 -5.20 3.60
CA CYS A 56 0.40 -6.41 3.72
C CYS A 56 1.68 -6.09 4.49
N ILE A 57 2.16 -7.06 5.24
CA ILE A 57 3.50 -7.06 5.82
C ILE A 57 4.34 -8.02 4.99
N LEU A 58 5.45 -7.54 4.45
CA LEU A 58 6.40 -8.32 3.66
C LEU A 58 7.73 -8.41 4.39
N GLU A 59 8.46 -9.47 4.13
CA GLU A 59 9.88 -9.56 4.47
C GLU A 59 10.69 -9.52 3.19
N SER A 60 11.69 -8.64 3.11
CA SER A 60 12.49 -8.46 1.91
C SER A 60 13.92 -8.08 2.28
N GLU A 61 14.87 -8.51 1.45
CA GLU A 61 16.28 -8.10 1.56
C GLU A 61 16.68 -7.16 0.43
N LEU A 62 15.73 -6.82 -0.46
CA LEU A 62 16.01 -5.90 -1.55
C LEU A 62 16.27 -4.48 -1.04
N PRO A 63 17.14 -3.72 -1.71
CA PRO A 63 17.19 -2.27 -1.49
C PRO A 63 15.80 -1.64 -1.72
N ALA A 64 15.52 -0.56 -1.02
CA ALA A 64 14.18 0.05 -1.06
C ALA A 64 13.70 0.41 -2.47
N LEU A 65 14.57 0.98 -3.30
CA LEU A 65 14.21 1.31 -4.69
C LEU A 65 13.95 0.08 -5.54
N ASP A 66 14.63 -1.03 -5.26
CA ASP A 66 14.39 -2.29 -5.98
C ASP A 66 13.03 -2.88 -5.58
N LEU A 67 12.67 -2.81 -4.30
CA LEU A 67 11.35 -3.23 -3.85
C LEU A 67 10.27 -2.34 -4.47
N LEU A 68 10.49 -1.03 -4.53
CA LEU A 68 9.57 -0.12 -5.20
C LEU A 68 9.37 -0.51 -6.66
N ALA A 69 10.45 -0.88 -7.35
CA ALA A 69 10.37 -1.34 -8.75
C ALA A 69 9.53 -2.61 -8.89
N VAL A 70 9.62 -3.54 -7.93
CA VAL A 70 8.77 -4.73 -7.90
C VAL A 70 7.29 -4.33 -7.78
N LEU A 71 6.97 -3.43 -6.87
CA LEU A 71 5.60 -2.97 -6.66
C LEU A 71 5.05 -2.28 -7.93
N GLN A 72 5.85 -1.40 -8.53
CA GLN A 72 5.46 -0.72 -9.77
C GLN A 72 5.29 -1.69 -10.93
N GLY A 73 6.12 -2.72 -11.00
CA GLY A 73 5.99 -3.78 -12.00
C GLY A 73 4.68 -4.53 -11.88
N ILE A 74 4.25 -4.82 -10.67
CA ILE A 74 2.95 -5.46 -10.40
C ILE A 74 1.81 -4.54 -10.84
N GLU A 75 1.85 -3.27 -10.47
CA GLU A 75 0.85 -2.29 -10.91
C GLU A 75 0.73 -2.26 -12.43
N LYS A 76 1.86 -2.22 -13.09
CA LYS A 76 1.92 -2.15 -14.55
C LYS A 76 1.36 -3.41 -15.21
N SER A 77 1.67 -4.59 -14.66
CA SER A 77 1.17 -5.86 -15.19
C SER A 77 -0.34 -5.99 -15.05
N LEU A 78 -0.96 -5.25 -14.13
CA LEU A 78 -2.39 -5.22 -13.90
C LEU A 78 -3.09 -4.07 -14.63
N GLY A 79 -2.38 -3.38 -15.53
CA GLY A 79 -2.96 -2.35 -16.37
C GLY A 79 -3.21 -1.01 -15.69
N ARG A 80 -2.42 -0.67 -14.65
CA ARG A 80 -2.57 0.61 -13.98
C ARG A 80 -2.30 1.77 -14.92
N GLU A 81 -3.24 2.74 -14.96
CA GLU A 81 -3.12 3.98 -15.72
C GLU A 81 -3.37 5.17 -14.79
N ARG A 82 -2.66 6.26 -15.02
CA ARG A 82 -2.79 7.50 -14.23
C ARG A 82 -3.20 8.68 -15.09
N ASP A 83 -4.30 8.56 -15.81
CA ASP A 83 -4.81 9.62 -16.69
C ASP A 83 -5.35 10.80 -15.89
N VAL A 84 -5.90 10.55 -14.70
CA VAL A 84 -6.49 11.58 -13.84
C VAL A 84 -5.92 11.45 -12.43
N ARG A 85 -5.28 12.53 -11.96
CA ARG A 85 -4.81 12.59 -10.57
C ARG A 85 -5.99 12.42 -9.62
N TRP A 86 -5.83 11.57 -8.59
CA TRP A 86 -6.86 11.21 -7.60
C TRP A 86 -8.07 10.50 -8.21
N GLY A 87 -8.01 10.16 -9.51
CA GLY A 87 -9.06 9.44 -10.20
C GLY A 87 -9.01 7.93 -9.97
N PRO A 88 -9.89 7.18 -10.65
CA PRO A 88 -9.97 5.71 -10.52
C PRO A 88 -8.65 5.02 -10.81
N ARG A 89 -8.39 3.93 -10.06
CA ARG A 89 -7.19 3.11 -10.22
C ARG A 89 -7.56 1.64 -10.33
N THR A 90 -6.93 0.92 -11.26
CA THR A 90 -7.03 -0.53 -11.31
C THR A 90 -6.44 -1.11 -10.04
N ILE A 91 -5.22 -0.69 -9.69
CA ILE A 91 -4.54 -1.08 -8.45
C ILE A 91 -3.44 -0.07 -8.13
N ASP A 92 -3.31 0.28 -6.86
CA ASP A 92 -2.19 1.03 -6.32
C ASP A 92 -1.49 0.18 -5.28
N LEU A 93 -0.16 0.14 -5.33
CA LEU A 93 0.69 -0.50 -4.33
C LEU A 93 1.67 0.55 -3.80
N ASP A 94 1.47 0.97 -2.55
CA ASP A 94 2.30 1.99 -1.93
C ASP A 94 3.20 1.40 -0.86
N LEU A 95 4.51 1.65 -0.94
CA LEU A 95 5.43 1.31 0.13
C LEU A 95 5.29 2.35 1.23
N ILE A 96 4.72 1.92 2.35
CA ILE A 96 4.42 2.82 3.47
C ILE A 96 5.63 2.99 4.38
N GLN A 97 6.32 1.90 4.70
CA GLN A 97 7.45 1.89 5.60
C GLN A 97 8.33 0.69 5.28
N TYR A 98 9.65 0.85 5.39
CA TYR A 98 10.59 -0.23 5.12
C TYR A 98 11.64 -0.28 6.24
N GLY A 99 11.45 -1.18 7.18
CA GLY A 99 12.29 -1.27 8.36
C GLY A 99 12.33 0.06 9.10
N SER A 100 13.53 0.51 9.38
CA SER A 100 13.77 1.81 10.03
C SER A 100 14.32 2.86 9.06
N LEU A 101 14.23 2.62 7.75
CA LEU A 101 14.75 3.54 6.76
C LEU A 101 13.95 4.84 6.73
N LEU A 102 14.68 5.95 6.66
CA LEU A 102 14.11 7.28 6.43
C LEU A 102 14.63 7.78 5.10
N SER A 103 13.74 8.27 4.26
CA SER A 103 14.10 8.80 2.95
C SER A 103 13.24 10.00 2.59
N ALA A 104 13.88 11.07 2.11
CA ALA A 104 13.22 12.25 1.61
C ALA A 104 13.43 12.39 0.08
N ALA A 105 13.92 11.34 -0.58
CA ALA A 105 14.15 11.36 -2.02
C ALA A 105 12.83 11.46 -2.79
N ALA A 106 12.83 12.19 -3.91
CA ALA A 106 11.63 12.39 -4.71
C ALA A 106 11.05 11.08 -5.24
N GLU A 107 11.89 10.08 -5.53
CA GLU A 107 11.46 8.79 -6.05
C GLU A 107 10.76 7.95 -4.99
N LEU A 108 11.13 8.13 -3.72
CA LEU A 108 10.62 7.30 -2.64
C LEU A 108 10.79 8.02 -1.30
N GLU A 109 9.69 8.46 -0.73
CA GLU A 109 9.68 9.00 0.63
C GLU A 109 9.30 7.91 1.63
N LEU A 110 10.09 7.75 2.69
CA LEU A 110 9.85 6.76 3.75
C LEU A 110 9.98 7.41 5.13
N PRO A 111 9.00 7.20 6.01
CA PRO A 111 7.70 6.57 5.75
C PRO A 111 6.88 7.39 4.75
N HIS A 112 5.85 6.78 4.19
CA HIS A 112 4.97 7.47 3.24
C HIS A 112 4.47 8.78 3.89
N PRO A 113 4.55 9.93 3.20
CA PRO A 113 4.36 11.23 3.85
C PRO A 113 2.96 11.48 4.39
N ARG A 114 1.96 10.74 3.90
CA ARG A 114 0.55 10.89 4.31
C ARG A 114 -0.02 9.72 5.09
N ALA A 115 0.80 8.72 5.40
CA ALA A 115 0.30 7.51 6.05
C ALA A 115 -0.40 7.82 7.38
N HIS A 116 0.13 8.75 8.15
CA HIS A 116 -0.42 9.12 9.46
C HIS A 116 -1.82 9.78 9.37
N GLU A 117 -2.22 10.23 8.20
CA GLU A 117 -3.51 10.87 7.95
C GLU A 117 -4.53 9.94 7.29
N ARG A 118 -4.12 8.72 6.89
CA ARG A 118 -4.94 7.84 6.06
C ARG A 118 -5.47 6.65 6.84
N ARG A 119 -6.74 6.71 7.27
CA ARG A 119 -7.39 5.60 7.97
C ARG A 119 -7.40 4.32 7.13
N PHE A 120 -7.52 4.44 5.82
CA PHE A 120 -7.51 3.28 4.92
C PHE A 120 -6.14 2.60 4.83
N VAL A 121 -5.10 3.17 5.43
CA VAL A 121 -3.80 2.55 5.67
C VAL A 121 -3.73 2.08 7.12
N LEU A 122 -4.08 2.94 8.08
CA LEU A 122 -3.90 2.69 9.50
C LEU A 122 -4.80 1.58 10.04
N GLU A 123 -6.08 1.53 9.64
CA GLU A 123 -7.00 0.50 10.13
C GLU A 123 -6.60 -0.91 9.68
N PRO A 124 -6.34 -1.17 8.38
CA PRO A 124 -5.86 -2.49 7.97
C PRO A 124 -4.51 -2.85 8.58
N TRP A 125 -3.62 -1.87 8.72
CA TRP A 125 -2.32 -2.10 9.33
C TRP A 125 -2.48 -2.49 10.81
N PHE A 126 -3.32 -1.76 11.54
CA PHE A 126 -3.62 -2.06 12.95
C PHE A 126 -4.17 -3.49 13.11
N GLU A 127 -5.00 -3.95 12.19
CA GLU A 127 -5.56 -5.30 12.22
C GLU A 127 -4.48 -6.37 12.28
N ILE A 128 -3.41 -6.23 11.50
CA ILE A 128 -2.36 -7.26 11.34
C ILE A 128 -1.10 -6.97 12.15
N GLU A 129 -0.94 -5.76 12.66
CA GLU A 129 0.22 -5.36 13.47
C GLU A 129 -0.19 -4.29 14.47
N PRO A 130 -0.97 -4.64 15.52
CA PRO A 130 -1.55 -3.65 16.42
C PRO A 130 -0.52 -2.86 17.25
N ASP A 131 0.69 -3.39 17.40
CA ASP A 131 1.76 -2.72 18.14
C ASP A 131 2.70 -1.92 17.24
N ALA A 132 2.38 -1.78 15.97
CA ALA A 132 3.24 -1.09 15.02
C ALA A 132 3.44 0.39 15.39
N ILE A 133 4.63 0.88 15.06
CA ILE A 133 5.00 2.29 15.22
C ILE A 133 5.28 2.84 13.83
N LEU A 134 4.60 3.93 13.48
CA LEU A 134 4.92 4.66 12.27
C LEU A 134 6.13 5.54 12.58
N LEU A 135 7.22 5.32 11.87
CA LEU A 135 8.47 6.07 12.07
C LEU A 135 8.24 7.56 12.01
N THR A 136 8.94 8.31 12.84
CA THR A 136 8.83 9.76 13.02
C THR A 136 7.49 10.23 13.62
N HIS A 137 6.61 9.30 13.94
CA HIS A 137 5.31 9.56 14.55
C HIS A 137 5.19 8.78 15.85
N VAL A 138 4.04 8.19 16.09
CA VAL A 138 3.72 7.44 17.29
C VAL A 138 3.19 6.07 16.92
N LYS A 139 2.79 5.28 17.89
CA LYS A 139 2.10 4.00 17.63
C LYS A 139 0.88 4.26 16.74
N ILE A 140 0.62 3.36 15.79
CA ILE A 140 -0.52 3.51 14.88
C ILE A 140 -1.85 3.49 15.64
N SER A 141 -1.90 2.82 16.80
CA SER A 141 -3.08 2.82 17.67
C SER A 141 -3.45 4.20 18.21
N GLU A 142 -2.52 5.15 18.17
CA GLU A 142 -2.71 6.51 18.67
C GLU A 142 -3.04 7.53 17.56
N LEU A 143 -3.06 7.07 16.31
CA LEU A 143 -3.30 7.96 15.16
C LEU A 143 -4.75 7.99 14.68
#